data_7c30d9d74c53288da7f02ac4347fa365
#
_entry.id   7c30d9d74c53288da7f02ac4347fa365
#
_cell.length_a   1.000
_cell.length_b   1.000
_cell.length_c   1.000
_cell.angle_alpha   90.00
_cell.angle_beta   90.00
_cell.angle_gamma   90.00
#
_symmetry.space_group_name_H-M   'P 1'
#
loop_
_entity.id
_entity.type
_entity.pdbx_description
1 polymer ?
#
loop_
_entity_poly.entity_id
_entity_poly.type
_entity_poly.pdbx_seq_one_letter_code
_entity_poly.pdbx_strand_id
1 'polypeptide(L)'
;MPEKNSTWTPQDPVIELRGAHVVHKSRTGSLLRPDKVHAVNDVSLTVRRGETLGLVGESGCGKSTTARLMVGLQAPTAGEVYFKGRRLGHRASDRRALGRSVSMVFQDPATALNPRMVVHDTLIDPLNVHGIGSPREREAKVRDLLHLVGLPPSALDVLPRQISGGQRQRVA
;
A
#
# COMPACT_ATOMS: atom_id res chain seq x y z
N MET A 1 28.06 -0.16 -10.99
CA MET A 1 27.71 0.74 -12.10
C MET A 1 26.46 1.51 -11.69
N PRO A 2 26.41 2.84 -11.74
CA PRO A 2 25.19 3.59 -11.48
C PRO A 2 24.24 3.36 -12.66
N GLU A 3 23.06 2.81 -12.36
CA GLU A 3 21.98 2.69 -13.35
C GLU A 3 21.63 4.08 -13.88
N LYS A 4 21.69 4.20 -15.20
CA LYS A 4 21.30 5.39 -15.94
C LYS A 4 19.91 5.86 -15.51
N ASN A 5 19.77 7.14 -15.20
CA ASN A 5 18.50 7.84 -15.05
C ASN A 5 17.61 7.55 -16.27
N SER A 6 16.74 6.56 -16.15
CA SER A 6 15.66 6.42 -17.12
C SER A 6 14.70 7.58 -16.85
N THR A 7 14.56 8.47 -17.79
CA THR A 7 13.57 9.54 -17.78
C THR A 7 12.20 8.88 -17.93
N TRP A 8 11.54 8.59 -16.79
CA TRP A 8 10.18 8.07 -16.79
C TRP A 8 9.24 9.09 -17.46
N THR A 9 8.46 8.62 -18.42
CA THR A 9 7.46 9.42 -19.12
C THR A 9 6.05 9.00 -18.70
N PRO A 10 5.01 9.85 -18.90
CA PRO A 10 3.63 9.47 -18.61
C PRO A 10 3.10 8.23 -19.36
N GLN A 11 3.77 7.81 -20.43
CA GLN A 11 3.44 6.62 -21.23
C GLN A 11 4.05 5.33 -20.63
N ASP A 12 5.07 5.48 -19.79
CA ASP A 12 5.71 4.35 -19.14
C ASP A 12 4.85 3.77 -18.01
N PRO A 13 5.00 2.49 -17.67
CA PRO A 13 4.33 1.89 -16.53
C PRO A 13 4.59 2.65 -15.24
N VAL A 14 3.54 2.89 -14.45
CA VAL A 14 3.67 3.43 -13.09
C VAL A 14 4.15 2.34 -12.16
N ILE A 15 3.56 1.14 -12.27
CA ILE A 15 3.96 -0.07 -11.54
C ILE A 15 4.16 -1.19 -12.56
N GLU A 16 5.22 -1.98 -12.37
CA GLU A 16 5.48 -3.15 -13.19
C GLU A 16 6.03 -4.28 -12.31
N LEU A 17 5.46 -5.48 -12.49
CA LEU A 17 6.00 -6.73 -11.98
C LEU A 17 6.63 -7.49 -13.14
N ARG A 18 7.82 -8.05 -12.93
CA ARG A 18 8.53 -8.89 -13.90
C ARG A 18 8.90 -10.21 -13.28
N GLY A 19 8.27 -11.31 -13.75
CA GLY A 19 8.53 -12.64 -13.26
C GLY A 19 8.44 -12.75 -11.74
N ALA A 20 7.45 -12.10 -11.11
CA ALA A 20 7.37 -12.02 -9.67
C ALA A 20 6.91 -13.35 -9.06
N HIS A 21 7.64 -13.81 -8.05
CA HIS A 21 7.31 -14.97 -7.24
C HIS A 21 7.17 -14.57 -5.77
N VAL A 22 6.24 -15.21 -5.07
CA VAL A 22 6.14 -15.15 -3.61
C VAL A 22 5.96 -16.55 -3.06
N VAL A 23 6.91 -16.97 -2.25
CA VAL A 23 6.90 -18.27 -1.58
C VAL A 23 6.85 -18.05 -0.07
N HIS A 24 5.81 -18.55 0.56
CA HIS A 24 5.69 -18.58 2.02
C HIS A 24 6.15 -19.94 2.55
N LYS A 25 6.89 -19.93 3.66
CA LYS A 25 7.18 -21.14 4.42
C LYS A 25 5.95 -21.46 5.28
N SER A 26 5.37 -22.65 5.10
CA SER A 26 4.28 -23.13 5.97
C SER A 26 4.84 -23.50 7.34
N ARG A 27 4.04 -23.25 8.39
CA ARG A 27 4.35 -23.70 9.76
C ARG A 27 3.93 -25.15 10.02
N THR A 28 3.23 -25.80 9.06
CA THR A 28 2.66 -27.15 9.22
C THR A 28 3.59 -28.29 8.79
N GLY A 29 4.77 -27.97 8.26
CA GLY A 29 5.76 -28.98 7.87
C GLY A 29 6.73 -29.36 9.01
N SER A 30 7.54 -30.40 8.78
CA SER A 30 8.64 -30.77 9.66
C SER A 30 9.59 -29.60 9.86
N LEU A 31 10.13 -29.42 11.07
CA LEU A 31 11.16 -28.42 11.41
C LEU A 31 12.36 -28.44 10.44
N LEU A 32 12.67 -29.61 9.87
CA LEU A 32 13.78 -29.79 8.92
C LEU A 32 13.40 -29.59 7.45
N ARG A 33 12.10 -29.62 7.10
CA ARG A 33 11.60 -29.41 5.74
C ARG A 33 10.23 -28.69 5.81
N PRO A 34 10.21 -27.36 5.97
CA PRO A 34 8.96 -26.63 5.94
C PRO A 34 8.34 -26.70 4.54
N ASP A 35 7.04 -26.98 4.47
CA ASP A 35 6.29 -26.93 3.22
C ASP A 35 6.34 -25.50 2.65
N LYS A 36 6.44 -25.41 1.33
CA LYS A 36 6.46 -24.13 0.60
C LYS A 36 5.11 -23.91 -0.05
N VAL A 37 4.50 -22.77 0.23
CA VAL A 37 3.27 -22.34 -0.44
C VAL A 37 3.63 -21.25 -1.44
N HIS A 38 3.44 -21.52 -2.72
CA HIS A 38 3.62 -20.56 -3.80
C HIS A 38 2.38 -19.67 -3.89
N ALA A 39 2.42 -18.51 -3.25
CA ALA A 39 1.32 -17.56 -3.24
C ALA A 39 1.24 -16.73 -4.53
N VAL A 40 2.38 -16.50 -5.18
CA VAL A 40 2.49 -15.88 -6.51
C VAL A 40 3.56 -16.66 -7.27
N ASN A 41 3.28 -17.01 -8.51
CA ASN A 41 4.17 -17.82 -9.34
C ASN A 41 4.29 -17.21 -10.74
N ASP A 42 5.46 -16.65 -11.05
CA ASP A 42 5.83 -16.07 -12.35
C ASP A 42 4.81 -15.05 -12.89
N VAL A 43 4.44 -14.10 -12.07
CA VAL A 43 3.49 -13.05 -12.46
C VAL A 43 4.21 -11.85 -13.04
N SER A 44 3.86 -11.51 -14.29
CA SER A 44 4.28 -10.26 -14.94
C SER A 44 3.05 -9.45 -15.31
N LEU A 45 3.00 -8.19 -14.87
CA LEU A 45 1.92 -7.26 -15.17
C LEU A 45 2.40 -5.81 -15.08
N THR A 46 1.68 -4.93 -15.75
CA THR A 46 1.95 -3.50 -15.76
C THR A 46 0.69 -2.71 -15.48
N VAL A 47 0.83 -1.58 -14.78
CA VAL A 47 -0.24 -0.58 -14.61
C VAL A 47 0.30 0.76 -15.08
N ARG A 48 -0.38 1.37 -16.05
CA ARG A 48 -0.03 2.67 -16.62
C ARG A 48 -0.80 3.80 -15.93
N ARG A 49 -0.39 5.01 -16.19
CA ARG A 49 -1.09 6.19 -15.68
C ARG A 49 -2.51 6.26 -16.25
N GLY A 50 -3.50 6.46 -15.38
CA GLY A 50 -4.91 6.52 -15.77
C GLY A 50 -5.55 5.18 -16.10
N GLU A 51 -4.79 4.08 -16.00
CA GLU A 51 -5.29 2.72 -16.22
C GLU A 51 -5.93 2.15 -14.96
N THR A 52 -7.01 1.40 -15.15
CA THR A 52 -7.61 0.54 -14.11
C THR A 52 -7.38 -0.91 -14.51
N LEU A 53 -6.60 -1.64 -13.72
CA LEU A 53 -6.34 -3.06 -13.92
C LEU A 53 -7.19 -3.91 -12.98
N GLY A 54 -8.09 -4.71 -13.53
CA GLY A 54 -8.86 -5.71 -12.78
C GLY A 54 -8.09 -7.01 -12.59
N LEU A 55 -7.93 -7.47 -11.34
CA LEU A 55 -7.33 -8.75 -11.01
C LEU A 55 -8.41 -9.71 -10.50
N VAL A 56 -8.77 -10.70 -11.31
CA VAL A 56 -9.87 -11.64 -11.05
C VAL A 56 -9.31 -13.05 -10.86
N GLY A 57 -9.98 -13.86 -10.06
CA GLY A 57 -9.63 -15.25 -9.80
C GLY A 57 -10.26 -15.77 -8.51
N GLU A 58 -10.11 -17.06 -8.24
CA GLU A 58 -10.66 -17.72 -7.07
C GLU A 58 -10.05 -17.24 -5.74
N SER A 59 -10.71 -17.55 -4.62
CA SER A 59 -10.14 -17.28 -3.29
C SER A 59 -8.82 -18.03 -3.12
N GLY A 60 -7.80 -17.34 -2.59
CA GLY A 60 -6.48 -17.96 -2.35
C GLY A 60 -5.53 -17.99 -3.57
N CYS A 61 -5.96 -17.57 -4.78
CA CYS A 61 -5.09 -17.60 -5.98
C CYS A 61 -3.97 -16.53 -6.02
N GLY A 62 -3.77 -15.77 -4.94
CA GLY A 62 -2.64 -14.84 -4.85
C GLY A 62 -2.94 -13.36 -5.17
N LYS A 63 -4.19 -12.98 -5.48
CA LYS A 63 -4.58 -11.59 -5.79
C LYS A 63 -4.11 -10.56 -4.76
N SER A 64 -4.43 -10.81 -3.49
CA SER A 64 -4.04 -9.91 -2.38
C SER A 64 -2.53 -9.87 -2.18
N THR A 65 -1.83 -10.99 -2.45
CA THR A 65 -0.36 -11.04 -2.40
C THR A 65 0.25 -10.23 -3.53
N THR A 66 -0.30 -10.35 -4.74
CA THR A 66 0.10 -9.55 -5.91
C THR A 66 -0.13 -8.05 -5.65
N ALA A 67 -1.29 -7.67 -5.11
CA ALA A 67 -1.55 -6.29 -4.74
C ALA A 67 -0.53 -5.76 -3.69
N ARG A 68 -0.17 -6.56 -2.68
CA ARG A 68 0.85 -6.19 -1.69
C ARG A 68 2.25 -6.02 -2.30
N LEU A 69 2.60 -6.81 -3.31
CA LEU A 69 3.84 -6.61 -4.08
C LEU A 69 3.84 -5.24 -4.77
N MET A 70 2.74 -4.90 -5.45
CA MET A 70 2.62 -3.67 -6.21
C MET A 70 2.72 -2.41 -5.34
N VAL A 71 2.20 -2.46 -4.12
CA VAL A 71 2.25 -1.34 -3.17
C VAL A 71 3.48 -1.39 -2.22
N GLY A 72 4.39 -2.34 -2.44
CA GLY A 72 5.63 -2.46 -1.65
C GLY A 72 5.46 -2.93 -0.21
N LEU A 73 4.29 -3.44 0.17
CA LEU A 73 4.03 -4.04 1.48
C LEU A 73 4.66 -5.43 1.61
N GLN A 74 5.02 -6.04 0.50
CA GLN A 74 5.69 -7.33 0.44
C GLN A 74 6.77 -7.29 -0.64
N ALA A 75 7.92 -7.88 -0.35
CA ALA A 75 8.95 -8.07 -1.35
C ALA A 75 8.75 -9.41 -2.09
N PRO A 76 9.07 -9.51 -3.38
CA PRO A 76 9.06 -10.76 -4.09
C PRO A 76 10.18 -11.68 -3.59
N THR A 77 9.96 -13.00 -3.63
CA THR A 77 10.99 -14.01 -3.34
C THR A 77 11.95 -14.16 -4.51
N ALA A 78 11.44 -13.97 -5.73
CA ALA A 78 12.19 -13.88 -6.98
C ALA A 78 11.43 -12.98 -7.96
N GLY A 79 12.11 -12.52 -9.01
CA GLY A 79 11.57 -11.50 -9.93
C GLY A 79 11.77 -10.08 -9.39
N GLU A 80 11.10 -9.13 -10.02
CA GLU A 80 11.36 -7.70 -9.76
C GLU A 80 10.08 -6.89 -9.75
N VAL A 81 10.10 -5.80 -8.97
CA VAL A 81 9.04 -4.78 -8.93
C VAL A 81 9.65 -3.45 -9.34
N TYR A 82 8.99 -2.75 -10.25
CA TYR A 82 9.41 -1.42 -10.70
C TYR A 82 8.33 -0.38 -10.38
N PHE A 83 8.78 0.79 -9.97
CA PHE A 83 7.95 1.97 -9.78
C PHE A 83 8.52 3.12 -10.62
N LYS A 84 7.74 3.61 -11.58
CA LYS A 84 8.13 4.67 -12.52
C LYS A 84 9.49 4.37 -13.16
N GLY A 85 9.64 3.17 -13.73
CA GLY A 85 10.85 2.71 -14.40
C GLY A 85 12.03 2.39 -13.49
N ARG A 86 11.93 2.63 -12.17
CA ARG A 86 12.98 2.34 -11.20
C ARG A 86 12.68 1.06 -10.43
N ARG A 87 13.64 0.14 -10.40
CA ARG A 87 13.54 -1.09 -9.61
C ARG A 87 13.40 -0.74 -8.13
N LEU A 88 12.38 -1.31 -7.49
CA LEU A 88 12.17 -1.20 -6.04
C LEU A 88 13.13 -2.15 -5.32
N GLY A 89 13.99 -1.58 -4.50
CA GLY A 89 14.86 -2.32 -3.60
C GLY A 89 14.28 -2.47 -2.20
N HIS A 90 15.10 -3.02 -1.29
CA HIS A 90 14.74 -3.16 0.13
C HIS A 90 15.06 -1.90 0.96
N ARG A 91 15.55 -0.83 0.33
CA ARG A 91 15.97 0.39 1.03
C ARG A 91 14.77 1.16 1.58
N ALA A 92 14.95 1.77 2.74
CA ALA A 92 13.92 2.63 3.34
C ALA A 92 13.51 3.80 2.42
N SER A 93 14.48 4.34 1.63
CA SER A 93 14.24 5.38 0.64
C SER A 93 13.25 4.94 -0.45
N ASP A 94 13.36 3.71 -0.93
CA ASP A 94 12.49 3.19 -1.99
C ASP A 94 11.05 3.00 -1.48
N ARG A 95 10.90 2.45 -0.26
CA ARG A 95 9.61 2.33 0.41
C ARG A 95 8.97 3.70 0.69
N ARG A 96 9.78 4.68 1.11
CA ARG A 96 9.30 6.05 1.37
C ARG A 96 8.83 6.73 0.08
N ALA A 97 9.58 6.58 -1.02
CA ALA A 97 9.20 7.12 -2.33
C ALA A 97 7.89 6.51 -2.83
N LEU A 98 7.74 5.19 -2.71
CA LEU A 98 6.52 4.48 -3.09
C LEU A 98 5.34 4.90 -2.22
N GLY A 99 5.47 4.91 -0.89
CA GLY A 99 4.40 5.27 0.05
C GLY A 99 3.89 6.72 -0.08
N ARG A 100 4.67 7.63 -0.69
CA ARG A 100 4.18 8.98 -1.05
C ARG A 100 3.26 9.00 -2.26
N SER A 101 3.24 7.95 -3.06
CA SER A 101 2.60 7.94 -4.39
C SER A 101 1.56 6.83 -4.53
N VAL A 102 1.61 5.83 -3.67
CA VAL A 102 0.75 4.64 -3.75
C VAL A 102 0.12 4.40 -2.40
N SER A 103 -1.19 4.18 -2.37
CA SER A 103 -1.94 3.78 -1.18
C SER A 103 -2.69 2.48 -1.45
N MET A 104 -3.07 1.79 -0.39
CA MET A 104 -3.86 0.56 -0.46
C MET A 104 -5.10 0.69 0.43
N VAL A 105 -6.26 0.45 -0.16
CA VAL A 105 -7.50 0.27 0.60
C VAL A 105 -7.66 -1.22 0.89
N PHE A 106 -7.71 -1.56 2.18
CA PHE A 106 -7.85 -2.95 2.61
C PHE A 106 -9.29 -3.43 2.49
N GLN A 107 -9.48 -4.74 2.34
CA GLN A 107 -10.81 -5.37 2.25
C GLN A 107 -11.63 -5.14 3.53
N ASP A 108 -10.98 -5.10 4.69
CA ASP A 108 -11.58 -4.70 5.97
C ASP A 108 -10.86 -3.43 6.48
N PRO A 109 -11.35 -2.25 6.15
CA PRO A 109 -10.75 -0.99 6.57
C PRO A 109 -10.73 -0.79 8.09
N ALA A 110 -11.65 -1.45 8.81
CA ALA A 110 -11.69 -1.36 10.27
C ALA A 110 -10.42 -1.92 10.93
N THR A 111 -9.77 -2.89 10.28
CA THR A 111 -8.49 -3.45 10.74
C THR A 111 -7.28 -2.63 10.31
N ALA A 112 -7.44 -1.69 9.38
CA ALA A 112 -6.37 -0.81 8.93
C ALA A 112 -6.10 0.34 9.91
N LEU A 113 -7.13 0.74 10.70
CA LEU A 113 -7.01 1.81 11.67
C LEU A 113 -6.37 1.30 12.97
N ASN A 114 -5.39 2.04 13.49
CA ASN A 114 -4.83 1.76 14.80
C ASN A 114 -5.89 2.07 15.90
N PRO A 115 -6.37 1.08 16.68
CA PRO A 115 -7.44 1.29 17.66
C PRO A 115 -7.04 2.19 18.85
N ARG A 116 -5.75 2.53 18.97
CA ARG A 116 -5.20 3.37 20.04
C ARG A 116 -4.91 4.81 19.59
N MET A 117 -5.10 5.12 18.33
CA MET A 117 -4.93 6.47 17.77
C MET A 117 -6.29 7.09 17.50
N VAL A 118 -6.46 8.35 17.86
CA VAL A 118 -7.65 9.12 17.45
C VAL A 118 -7.65 9.34 15.94
N VAL A 119 -8.81 9.63 15.37
CA VAL A 119 -8.97 9.81 13.92
C VAL A 119 -8.04 10.92 13.41
N HIS A 120 -7.91 12.03 14.13
CA HIS A 120 -6.99 13.12 13.80
C HIS A 120 -5.56 12.60 13.59
N ASP A 121 -5.03 11.86 14.56
CA ASP A 121 -3.65 11.37 14.52
C ASP A 121 -3.45 10.38 13.37
N THR A 122 -4.45 9.56 13.08
CA THR A 122 -4.42 8.64 11.94
C THR A 122 -4.32 9.39 10.61
N LEU A 123 -5.05 10.51 10.45
CA LEU A 123 -5.05 11.29 9.21
C LEU A 123 -3.81 12.18 9.05
N ILE A 124 -3.28 12.72 10.14
CA ILE A 124 -2.10 13.61 10.08
C ILE A 124 -0.77 12.87 9.99
N ASP A 125 -0.71 11.63 10.50
CA ASP A 125 0.53 10.83 10.55
C ASP A 125 1.20 10.65 9.19
N PRO A 126 0.51 10.29 8.09
CA PRO A 126 1.12 10.19 6.76
C PRO A 126 1.72 11.53 6.29
N LEU A 127 1.07 12.64 6.60
CA LEU A 127 1.57 13.98 6.25
C LEU A 127 2.85 14.31 7.01
N ASN A 128 2.90 13.91 8.30
CA ASN A 128 4.08 14.07 9.15
C ASN A 128 5.24 13.19 8.67
N VAL A 129 5.01 11.91 8.46
CA VAL A 129 6.01 10.92 8.04
C VAL A 129 6.64 11.34 6.71
N HIS A 130 5.84 11.83 5.77
CA HIS A 130 6.31 12.24 4.46
C HIS A 130 6.78 13.70 4.38
N GLY A 131 6.63 14.48 5.45
CA GLY A 131 7.02 15.89 5.46
C GLY A 131 6.23 16.76 4.48
N ILE A 132 4.92 16.49 4.33
CA ILE A 132 4.04 17.20 3.40
C ILE A 132 3.47 18.43 4.09
N GLY A 133 3.81 19.61 3.59
CA GLY A 133 3.32 20.88 4.12
C GLY A 133 3.88 21.28 5.49
N SER A 134 3.58 22.52 5.90
CA SER A 134 3.80 23.03 7.25
C SER A 134 2.79 22.43 8.25
N PRO A 135 3.01 22.54 9.56
CA PRO A 135 2.04 22.09 10.56
C PRO A 135 0.63 22.65 10.35
N ARG A 136 0.51 23.96 10.03
CA ARG A 136 -0.77 24.62 9.77
C ARG A 136 -1.48 24.07 8.53
N GLU A 137 -0.73 23.79 7.47
CA GLU A 137 -1.27 23.21 6.23
C GLU A 137 -1.73 21.77 6.43
N ARG A 138 -1.03 20.99 7.27
CA ARG A 138 -1.44 19.63 7.62
C ARG A 138 -2.77 19.61 8.37
N GLU A 139 -2.93 20.51 9.35
CA GLU A 139 -4.19 20.66 10.09
C GLU A 139 -5.36 21.08 9.18
N ALA A 140 -5.13 21.98 8.25
CA ALA A 140 -6.13 22.36 7.25
C ALA A 140 -6.49 21.14 6.38
N LYS A 141 -5.47 20.42 5.88
CA LYS A 141 -5.66 19.23 5.03
C LYS A 141 -6.45 18.11 5.73
N VAL A 142 -6.21 17.88 7.02
CA VAL A 142 -6.97 16.89 7.80
C VAL A 142 -8.45 17.27 7.87
N ARG A 143 -8.76 18.56 8.11
CA ARG A 143 -10.14 19.05 8.11
C ARG A 143 -10.81 18.92 6.72
N ASP A 144 -10.08 19.25 5.66
CA ASP A 144 -10.56 19.13 4.28
C ASP A 144 -10.88 17.68 3.93
N LEU A 145 -9.99 16.73 4.31
CA LEU A 145 -10.19 15.30 4.08
C LEU A 145 -11.44 14.81 4.81
N LEU A 146 -11.62 15.22 6.07
CA LEU A 146 -12.80 14.84 6.85
C LEU A 146 -14.10 15.34 6.20
N HIS A 147 -14.10 16.60 5.77
CA HIS A 147 -15.22 17.21 5.07
C HIS A 147 -15.53 16.50 3.74
N LEU A 148 -14.48 16.15 2.98
CA LEU A 148 -14.59 15.45 1.69
C LEU A 148 -15.34 14.12 1.81
N VAL A 149 -15.10 13.39 2.93
CA VAL A 149 -15.77 12.11 3.20
C VAL A 149 -17.06 12.26 4.00
N GLY A 150 -17.54 13.48 4.22
CA GLY A 150 -18.81 13.79 4.90
C GLY A 150 -18.83 13.35 6.37
N LEU A 151 -17.73 13.54 7.08
CA LEU A 151 -17.66 13.31 8.53
C LEU A 151 -17.68 14.64 9.29
N PRO A 152 -18.33 14.69 10.47
CA PRO A 152 -18.37 15.89 11.29
C PRO A 152 -16.99 16.16 11.92
N PRO A 153 -16.65 17.43 12.23
CA PRO A 153 -15.39 17.77 12.89
C PRO A 153 -15.14 17.03 14.21
N SER A 154 -16.20 16.73 14.98
CA SER A 154 -16.12 15.96 16.22
C SER A 154 -15.60 14.53 16.04
N ALA A 155 -15.57 14.01 14.81
CA ALA A 155 -14.99 12.70 14.54
C ALA A 155 -13.46 12.70 14.63
N LEU A 156 -12.81 13.84 14.67
CA LEU A 156 -11.34 13.92 14.80
C LEU A 156 -10.84 13.47 16.17
N ASP A 157 -11.58 13.80 17.23
CA ASP A 157 -11.12 13.65 18.61
C ASP A 157 -11.47 12.31 19.23
N VAL A 158 -12.04 11.39 18.43
CA VAL A 158 -12.50 10.08 18.93
C VAL A 158 -11.65 8.93 18.41
N LEU A 159 -11.65 7.83 19.13
CA LEU A 159 -11.01 6.58 18.73
C LEU A 159 -11.86 5.84 17.67
N PRO A 160 -11.24 5.03 16.81
CA PRO A 160 -11.96 4.25 15.78
C PRO A 160 -13.13 3.41 16.31
N ARG A 161 -13.06 2.91 17.55
CA ARG A 161 -14.13 2.14 18.19
C ARG A 161 -15.38 2.97 18.53
N GLN A 162 -15.26 4.30 18.57
CA GLN A 162 -16.34 5.22 18.95
C GLN A 162 -17.14 5.73 17.75
N ILE A 163 -16.72 5.39 16.53
CA ILE A 163 -17.41 5.71 15.28
C ILE A 163 -18.00 4.46 14.63
N SER A 164 -19.02 4.64 13.79
CA SER A 164 -19.69 3.52 13.11
C SER A 164 -18.75 2.81 12.11
N GLY A 165 -19.14 1.59 11.70
CA GLY A 165 -18.41 0.83 10.68
C GLY A 165 -18.23 1.61 9.39
N GLY A 166 -19.30 2.24 8.89
CA GLY A 166 -19.25 3.07 7.67
C GLY A 166 -18.42 4.34 7.85
N GLN A 167 -18.38 4.93 9.06
CA GLN A 167 -17.47 6.04 9.35
C GLN A 167 -16.00 5.58 9.36
N ARG A 168 -15.70 4.42 9.95
CA ARG A 168 -14.33 3.83 9.87
C ARG A 168 -13.88 3.57 8.45
N GLN A 169 -14.78 3.07 7.59
CA GLN A 169 -14.46 2.87 6.16
C GLN A 169 -14.12 4.16 5.43
N ARG A 170 -14.75 5.27 5.81
CA ARG A 170 -14.46 6.58 5.21
C ARG A 170 -13.18 7.21 5.74
N VAL A 171 -12.74 6.86 6.94
CA VAL A 171 -11.47 7.33 7.51
C VAL A 171 -10.27 6.55 6.94
N ALA A 172 -10.42 5.23 6.70
CA ALA A 172 -9.39 4.35 6.17
C ALA A 172 -9.21 4.51 4.66
#